data_2de541f032f124b37dfcd3a1b5edcb3e
#
_entry.id   2de541f032f124b37dfcd3a1b5edcb3e
#
_cell.length_a   1.000
_cell.length_b   1.000
_cell.length_c   1.000
_cell.angle_alpha   90.00
_cell.angle_beta   90.00
_cell.angle_gamma   90.00
#
_symmetry.space_group_name_H-M   'P 1'
#
loop_
_entity.id
_entity.type
_entity.pdbx_description
1 polymer ?
#
loop_
_entity_poly.entity_id
_entity_poly.type
_entity_poly.pdbx_seq_one_letter_code
_entity_poly.pdbx_strand_id
1 'polypeptide(L)'
;MRNDPKHPFTWGLAGGKCEASETLIDTIHRECWEELGLNFVNAKFLPIEKFTSADSAFAYHTFFCQTNKEFVPVLNNEHVGYAWIESGTWPKPMHPGLWTTVNLESVREKILICEKNLESTNYYVDDSINS
;
A
#
# COMPACT_ATOMS: atom_id res chain seq x y z
N MET A 1 -7.86 -1.70 8.52
CA MET A 1 -7.78 -2.73 9.61
C MET A 1 -8.27 -4.06 9.07
N ARG A 2 -7.51 -5.09 9.28
CA ARG A 2 -7.76 -6.44 8.74
C ARG A 2 -8.78 -7.21 9.56
N ASN A 3 -9.55 -8.03 8.86
CA ASN A 3 -10.47 -9.01 9.46
C ASN A 3 -10.02 -10.43 9.09
N ASP A 4 -8.76 -10.72 9.37
CA ASP A 4 -8.07 -11.95 8.98
C ASP A 4 -8.10 -12.93 10.17
N PRO A 5 -8.46 -14.21 9.97
CA PRO A 5 -8.48 -15.19 11.08
C PRO A 5 -7.14 -15.38 11.79
N LYS A 6 -6.03 -15.19 11.08
CA LYS A 6 -4.68 -15.35 11.62
C LYS A 6 -4.23 -14.16 12.46
N HIS A 7 -4.53 -12.96 11.99
CA HIS A 7 -4.13 -11.69 12.62
C HIS A 7 -5.30 -10.72 12.60
N PRO A 8 -6.43 -11.05 13.30
CA PRO A 8 -7.61 -10.21 13.27
C PRO A 8 -7.36 -8.87 13.94
N PHE A 9 -8.02 -7.83 13.40
CA PHE A 9 -7.96 -6.47 13.95
C PHE A 9 -6.55 -5.88 14.04
N THR A 10 -5.67 -6.28 13.11
CA THR A 10 -4.37 -5.64 12.94
C THR A 10 -4.39 -4.70 11.74
N TRP A 11 -3.54 -3.69 11.79
CA TRP A 11 -3.38 -2.76 10.69
C TRP A 11 -2.39 -3.28 9.67
N GLY A 12 -2.77 -3.22 8.41
CA GLY A 12 -1.93 -3.64 7.29
C GLY A 12 -2.17 -2.77 6.07
N LEU A 13 -1.40 -3.01 5.03
CA LEU A 13 -1.56 -2.35 3.75
C LEU A 13 -2.56 -3.12 2.88
N ALA A 14 -3.15 -2.42 1.91
CA ALA A 14 -3.95 -3.07 0.89
C ALA A 14 -3.05 -3.96 0.02
N GLY A 15 -3.54 -5.13 -0.34
CA GLY A 15 -2.81 -6.05 -1.19
C GLY A 15 -3.33 -7.48 -1.11
N GLY A 16 -2.76 -8.33 -1.94
CA GLY A 16 -3.14 -9.72 -1.99
C GLY A 16 -2.23 -10.53 -2.91
N LYS A 17 -2.62 -11.76 -3.16
CA LYS A 17 -1.85 -12.67 -4.02
C LYS A 17 -2.02 -12.35 -5.48
N CYS A 18 -0.91 -12.45 -6.23
CA CYS A 18 -0.91 -12.38 -7.67
C CYS A 18 -1.57 -13.64 -8.25
N GLU A 19 -2.56 -13.47 -9.10
CA GLU A 19 -3.16 -14.58 -9.83
C GLU A 19 -2.31 -15.01 -11.02
N ALA A 20 -2.50 -16.23 -11.50
CA ALA A 20 -1.58 -16.87 -12.46
C ALA A 20 -1.34 -16.09 -13.75
N SER A 21 -2.32 -15.30 -14.21
CA SER A 21 -2.21 -14.54 -15.45
C SER A 21 -1.93 -13.05 -15.25
N GLU A 22 -1.72 -12.63 -14.00
CA GLU A 22 -1.53 -11.23 -13.66
C GLU A 22 -0.06 -10.84 -13.59
N THR A 23 0.24 -9.61 -14.03
CA THR A 23 1.48 -8.94 -13.64
C THR A 23 1.35 -8.38 -12.22
N LEU A 24 2.45 -7.93 -11.61
CA LEU A 24 2.40 -7.29 -10.30
C LEU A 24 1.52 -6.04 -10.30
N ILE A 25 1.60 -5.25 -11.37
CA ILE A 25 0.78 -4.04 -11.51
C ILE A 25 -0.70 -4.38 -11.65
N ASP A 26 -1.03 -5.41 -12.42
CA ASP A 26 -2.41 -5.89 -12.53
C ASP A 26 -2.98 -6.31 -11.17
N THR A 27 -2.18 -7.01 -10.38
CA THR A 27 -2.56 -7.43 -9.03
C THR A 27 -2.86 -6.23 -8.14
N ILE A 28 -2.01 -5.21 -8.17
CA ILE A 28 -2.20 -4.01 -7.36
C ILE A 28 -3.47 -3.27 -7.75
N HIS A 29 -3.73 -3.11 -9.04
CA HIS A 29 -4.95 -2.47 -9.52
C HIS A 29 -6.20 -3.25 -9.07
N ARG A 30 -6.17 -4.56 -9.21
CA ARG A 30 -7.29 -5.42 -8.79
C ARG A 30 -7.51 -5.34 -7.28
N GLU A 31 -6.45 -5.49 -6.49
CA GLU A 31 -6.55 -5.45 -5.03
C GLU A 31 -6.99 -4.07 -4.51
N CYS A 32 -6.51 -3.00 -5.11
CA CYS A 32 -6.96 -1.65 -4.75
C CYS A 32 -8.45 -1.46 -5.06
N TRP A 33 -8.91 -1.97 -6.18
CA TRP A 33 -10.33 -1.94 -6.52
C TRP A 33 -11.16 -2.75 -5.52
N GLU A 34 -10.75 -3.99 -5.23
CA GLU A 34 -11.47 -4.89 -4.33
C GLU A 34 -11.49 -4.39 -2.88
N GLU A 35 -10.36 -3.91 -2.40
CA GLU A 35 -10.19 -3.55 -0.99
C GLU A 35 -10.52 -2.10 -0.67
N LEU A 36 -10.34 -1.19 -1.62
CA LEU A 36 -10.52 0.25 -1.41
C LEU A 36 -11.63 0.86 -2.27
N GLY A 37 -12.13 0.13 -3.24
CA GLY A 37 -13.15 0.63 -4.16
C GLY A 37 -12.64 1.71 -5.12
N LEU A 38 -11.33 1.76 -5.37
CA LEU A 38 -10.71 2.80 -6.19
C LEU A 38 -9.97 2.24 -7.38
N ASN A 39 -10.07 2.98 -8.49
CA ASN A 39 -9.38 2.67 -9.71
C ASN A 39 -8.17 3.61 -9.85
N PHE A 40 -6.98 3.07 -9.73
CA PHE A 40 -5.72 3.82 -9.85
C PHE A 40 -5.08 3.70 -11.24
N VAL A 41 -5.89 3.66 -12.30
CA VAL A 41 -5.40 3.43 -13.67
C VAL A 41 -4.27 4.37 -14.07
N ASN A 42 -4.36 5.63 -13.66
CA ASN A 42 -3.35 6.63 -13.97
C ASN A 42 -2.34 6.85 -12.84
N ALA A 43 -2.42 6.08 -11.78
CA ALA A 43 -1.49 6.21 -10.67
C ALA A 43 -0.15 5.59 -10.99
N LYS A 44 0.90 6.22 -10.47
CA LYS A 44 2.26 5.73 -10.60
C LYS A 44 2.60 4.89 -9.38
N PHE A 45 3.01 3.66 -9.61
CA PHE A 45 3.45 2.75 -8.56
C PHE A 45 4.97 2.62 -8.59
N LEU A 46 5.61 2.92 -7.46
CA LEU A 46 7.06 2.82 -7.31
C LEU A 46 7.39 1.64 -6.40
N PRO A 47 8.19 0.66 -6.87
CA PRO A 47 8.54 -0.48 -6.02
C PRO A 47 9.43 -0.04 -4.86
N ILE A 48 9.10 -0.51 -3.65
CA ILE A 48 9.83 -0.21 -2.43
C ILE A 48 10.62 -1.41 -1.96
N GLU A 49 10.00 -2.58 -1.93
CA GLU A 49 10.58 -3.78 -1.34
C GLU A 49 10.07 -5.04 -2.02
N LYS A 50 10.93 -6.05 -2.09
CA LYS A 50 10.55 -7.42 -2.37
C LYS A 50 11.00 -8.28 -1.19
N PHE A 51 10.04 -8.89 -0.52
CA PHE A 51 10.29 -9.91 0.50
C PHE A 51 10.14 -11.29 -0.11
N THR A 52 11.11 -12.17 0.14
CA THR A 52 11.02 -13.57 -0.27
C THR A 52 11.11 -14.44 0.97
N SER A 53 10.20 -15.40 1.11
CA SER A 53 10.21 -16.32 2.23
C SER A 53 11.48 -17.19 2.23
N ALA A 54 11.85 -17.72 3.42
CA ALA A 54 13.08 -18.50 3.59
C ALA A 54 13.13 -19.75 2.68
N ASP A 55 11.97 -20.34 2.39
CA ASP A 55 11.83 -21.51 1.52
C ASP A 55 11.65 -21.10 0.04
N SER A 56 11.68 -19.82 -0.26
CA SER A 56 11.41 -19.26 -1.59
C SER A 56 10.04 -19.63 -2.17
N ALA A 57 9.13 -20.12 -1.32
CA ALA A 57 7.80 -20.54 -1.76
C ALA A 57 6.90 -19.37 -2.10
N PHE A 58 7.21 -18.17 -1.55
CA PHE A 58 6.42 -17.01 -1.86
C PHE A 58 7.25 -15.72 -1.81
N ALA A 59 6.83 -14.75 -2.61
CA ALA A 59 7.43 -13.42 -2.63
C ALA A 59 6.33 -12.38 -2.41
N TYR A 60 6.66 -11.33 -1.66
CA TYR A 60 5.76 -10.23 -1.36
C TYR A 60 6.39 -8.92 -1.84
N HIS A 61 5.65 -8.19 -2.67
CA HIS A 61 6.12 -6.93 -3.24
C HIS A 61 5.34 -5.77 -2.65
N THR A 62 6.05 -4.74 -2.21
CA THR A 62 5.46 -3.51 -1.68
C THR A 62 5.77 -2.35 -2.60
N PHE A 63 4.75 -1.53 -2.86
CA PHE A 63 4.84 -0.37 -3.74
C PHE A 63 4.38 0.88 -3.02
N PHE A 64 4.94 2.00 -3.42
CA PHE A 64 4.46 3.32 -3.07
C PHE A 64 3.55 3.81 -4.18
N CYS A 65 2.36 4.28 -3.82
CA CYS A 65 1.40 4.86 -4.75
C CYS A 65 1.03 6.26 -4.28
N GLN A 66 1.22 7.24 -5.14
CA GLN A 66 0.84 8.61 -4.86
C GLN A 66 -0.60 8.86 -5.27
N THR A 67 -1.38 9.43 -4.35
CA THR A 67 -2.71 9.98 -4.65
C THR A 67 -2.71 11.47 -4.38
N ASN A 68 -3.58 12.22 -5.07
CA ASN A 68 -3.61 13.67 -4.94
C ASN A 68 -4.18 14.19 -3.66
N LYS A 69 -5.12 13.45 -3.12
CA LYS A 69 -5.86 13.85 -1.93
C LYS A 69 -6.35 12.60 -1.21
N GLU A 70 -6.67 12.79 0.05
CA GLU A 70 -7.32 11.76 0.81
C GLU A 70 -8.67 11.40 0.19
N PHE A 71 -9.06 10.16 0.31
CA PHE A 71 -10.34 9.64 -0.16
C PHE A 71 -10.96 8.77 0.90
N VAL A 72 -12.26 8.52 0.79
CA VAL A 72 -12.96 7.57 1.64
C VAL A 72 -13.00 6.22 0.93
N PRO A 73 -12.25 5.23 1.39
CA PRO A 73 -12.27 3.92 0.74
C PRO A 73 -13.58 3.18 0.96
N VAL A 74 -13.96 2.40 -0.03
CA VAL A 74 -15.07 1.46 0.09
C VAL A 74 -14.49 0.10 0.40
N LEU A 75 -14.55 -0.30 1.68
CA LEU A 75 -13.92 -1.52 2.16
C LEU A 75 -14.75 -2.76 1.81
N ASN A 76 -14.04 -3.87 1.54
CA ASN A 76 -14.66 -5.17 1.40
C ASN A 76 -14.70 -5.90 2.75
N ASN A 77 -15.13 -7.18 2.75
CA ASN A 77 -15.27 -7.96 3.99
C ASN A 77 -13.95 -8.39 4.62
N GLU A 78 -12.82 -8.19 3.94
CA GLU A 78 -11.49 -8.50 4.49
C GLU A 78 -10.97 -7.40 5.41
N HIS A 79 -11.61 -6.24 5.41
CA HIS A 79 -11.21 -5.08 6.20
C HIS A 79 -12.40 -4.50 6.95
N VAL A 80 -12.15 -4.03 8.17
CA VAL A 80 -13.17 -3.45 9.04
C VAL A 80 -12.94 -1.96 9.32
N GLY A 81 -11.85 -1.39 8.84
CA GLY A 81 -11.56 0.03 9.02
C GLY A 81 -10.34 0.49 8.25
N TYR A 82 -10.17 1.79 8.16
CA TYR A 82 -9.03 2.43 7.51
C TYR A 82 -8.57 3.65 8.32
N ALA A 83 -7.35 4.10 8.05
CA ALA A 83 -6.82 5.32 8.65
C ALA A 83 -5.87 6.03 7.69
N TRP A 84 -5.93 7.35 7.68
CA TRP A 84 -4.92 8.20 7.10
C TRP A 84 -3.97 8.63 8.22
N ILE A 85 -2.69 8.40 8.05
CA ILE A 85 -1.69 8.66 9.08
C ILE A 85 -0.51 9.45 8.51
N GLU A 86 0.22 10.12 9.40
CA GLU A 86 1.53 10.65 9.05
C GLU A 86 2.55 9.51 9.05
N SER A 87 3.53 9.60 8.16
CA SER A 87 4.61 8.65 8.10
C SER A 87 5.34 8.58 9.45
N GLY A 88 5.60 7.38 9.92
CA GLY A 88 6.25 7.15 11.21
C GLY A 88 5.30 7.05 12.40
N THR A 89 4.04 7.42 12.23
CA THR A 89 3.01 7.29 13.29
C THR A 89 2.09 6.11 12.99
N TRP A 90 2.67 4.93 12.88
CA TRP A 90 1.95 3.74 12.48
C TRP A 90 0.92 3.32 13.53
N PRO A 91 -0.33 3.01 13.11
CA PRO A 91 -1.36 2.57 14.04
C PRO A 91 -1.06 1.19 14.61
N LYS A 92 -1.53 0.94 15.82
CA LYS A 92 -1.34 -0.35 16.50
C LYS A 92 -2.67 -1.02 16.79
N PRO A 93 -2.72 -2.35 16.84
CA PRO A 93 -1.62 -3.29 16.57
C PRO A 93 -1.35 -3.42 15.09
N MET A 94 -0.08 -3.57 14.74
CA MET A 94 0.34 -3.75 13.36
C MET A 94 0.38 -5.23 12.98
N HIS A 95 -0.02 -5.54 11.75
CA HIS A 95 0.25 -6.86 11.19
C HIS A 95 1.77 -7.11 11.18
N PRO A 96 2.25 -8.31 11.57
CA PRO A 96 3.68 -8.59 11.65
C PRO A 96 4.47 -8.28 10.37
N GLY A 97 3.88 -8.56 9.21
CA GLY A 97 4.51 -8.24 7.92
C GLY A 97 4.70 -6.75 7.70
N LEU A 98 3.72 -5.95 8.05
CA LEU A 98 3.85 -4.49 7.97
C LEU A 98 4.91 -3.97 8.93
N TRP A 99 4.91 -4.46 10.16
CA TRP A 99 5.90 -4.06 11.16
C TRP A 99 7.33 -4.32 10.66
N THR A 100 7.56 -5.50 10.10
CA THR A 100 8.87 -5.88 9.57
C THR A 100 9.27 -4.94 8.42
N THR A 101 8.37 -4.72 7.47
CA THR A 101 8.64 -3.90 6.29
C THR A 101 8.99 -2.46 6.66
N VAL A 102 8.17 -1.81 7.50
CA VAL A 102 8.39 -0.38 7.83
C VAL A 102 9.57 -0.15 8.78
N ASN A 103 10.10 -1.21 9.39
CA ASN A 103 11.29 -1.12 10.24
C ASN A 103 12.60 -1.41 9.51
N LEU A 104 12.55 -1.79 8.24
CA LEU A 104 13.75 -1.90 7.42
C LEU A 104 14.27 -0.50 7.08
N GLU A 105 15.56 -0.29 7.30
CA GLU A 105 16.19 1.01 7.02
C GLU A 105 16.06 1.41 5.56
N SER A 106 16.28 0.48 4.64
CA SER A 106 16.15 0.72 3.21
C SER A 106 14.74 1.15 2.81
N VAL A 107 13.71 0.59 3.45
CA VAL A 107 12.32 0.97 3.21
C VAL A 107 12.05 2.37 3.74
N ARG A 108 12.51 2.68 4.95
CA ARG A 108 12.37 4.02 5.53
C ARG A 108 12.99 5.09 4.64
N GLU A 109 14.18 4.84 4.13
CA GLU A 109 14.87 5.76 3.22
C GLU A 109 14.09 5.97 1.92
N LYS A 110 13.57 4.91 1.33
CA LYS A 110 12.75 4.99 0.11
C LYS A 110 11.47 5.76 0.33
N ILE A 111 10.79 5.55 1.46
CA ILE A 111 9.59 6.29 1.82
C ILE A 111 9.91 7.79 1.94
N LEU A 112 11.00 8.14 2.61
CA LEU A 112 11.41 9.54 2.73
C LEU A 112 11.70 10.18 1.37
N ILE A 113 12.34 9.47 0.46
CA ILE A 113 12.60 9.95 -0.89
C ILE A 113 11.29 10.16 -1.65
N CYS A 114 10.36 9.22 -1.56
CA CYS A 114 9.05 9.33 -2.20
C CYS A 114 8.27 10.52 -1.64
N GLU A 115 8.31 10.75 -0.34
CA GLU A 115 7.64 11.88 0.29
C GLU A 115 8.22 13.22 -0.15
N LYS A 116 9.53 13.33 -0.25
CA LYS A 116 10.20 14.54 -0.75
C LYS A 116 9.81 14.83 -2.20
N ASN A 117 9.76 13.81 -3.03
CA ASN A 117 9.33 13.96 -4.42
C ASN A 117 7.85 14.37 -4.50
N LEU A 118 7.04 13.85 -3.60
CA LEU A 118 5.63 14.22 -3.48
C LEU A 118 5.46 15.70 -3.15
N GLU A 119 6.19 16.19 -2.17
CA GLU A 119 6.18 17.61 -1.78
C GLU A 119 6.60 18.50 -2.94
N SER A 120 7.67 18.14 -3.65
CA SER A 120 8.14 18.87 -4.82
C SER A 120 7.13 18.88 -5.94
N THR A 121 6.41 17.80 -6.13
CA THR A 121 5.43 17.63 -7.21
C THR A 121 4.12 18.34 -6.92
N ASN A 122 3.75 18.49 -5.64
CA ASN A 122 2.50 19.13 -5.25
C ASN A 122 2.36 20.58 -5.71
N TYR A 123 3.46 21.26 -5.97
CA TYR A 123 3.43 22.61 -6.53
C TYR A 123 2.99 22.66 -7.99
N TYR A 124 3.06 21.54 -8.68
CA TYR A 124 2.82 21.45 -10.12
C TYR A 124 1.64 20.57 -10.49
N VAL A 125 0.99 19.98 -9.49
CA VAL A 125 -0.14 19.08 -9.73
C VAL A 125 -1.39 19.91 -9.91
N ASP A 126 -1.94 19.82 -11.11
CA ASP A 126 -3.24 20.38 -11.42
C ASP A 126 -4.31 19.37 -10.96
N ASP A 127 -5.24 19.81 -10.11
CA ASP A 127 -6.33 18.99 -9.60
C ASP A 127 -7.16 18.34 -10.70
N SER A 128 -7.21 18.93 -11.87
CA SER A 128 -7.94 18.36 -13.02
C SER A 128 -7.32 17.08 -13.56
N ILE A 129 -6.03 16.85 -13.31
CA ILE A 129 -5.30 15.70 -13.85
C ILE A 129 -5.56 14.46 -13.01
N ASN A 130 -5.98 14.63 -11.80
CA ASN A 130 -5.97 13.61 -10.77
C ASN A 130 -7.32 13.31 -10.17
N SER A 131 -8.30 13.64 -10.83
CA SER A 131 -9.68 13.31 -10.46
C SER A 131 -9.99 11.83 -10.60
#